data_be488aecc9be04e3f3c35c48cc9946b0
#
_entry.id   be488aecc9be04e3f3c35c48cc9946b0
#
_cell.length_a   1.000
_cell.length_b   1.000
_cell.length_c   1.000
_cell.angle_alpha   90.00
_cell.angle_beta   90.00
_cell.angle_gamma   90.00
#
_symmetry.space_group_name_H-M   'P 1'
#
loop_
_entity.id
_entity.type
_entity.pdbx_description
1 polymer ?
#
loop_
_entity_poly.entity_id
_entity_poly.type
_entity_poly.pdbx_seq_one_letter_code
_entity_poly.pdbx_strand_id
1 'polypeptide(L)'
;MKYCTRILLLSLFLLLSAQAKAQSEQVRVKPDISYTANHQNYILGGLTVNDIKGYDQEYLLNISGLEVGQAYEIPGPDISDAIQKYWAQKLFSNVQITADSIVGNQIFLHIELTAQPRISAINYKGVKKSEREDCEKMIGLQTGSQINTDIINRAKYYIKKHFEDKGFNNCEVEIMQREDVTGDNKVIVDININKNEKIKIHRIHITGLDDKKERIKVKKAMKKTREHKLYNFFRSKKYVPEKFEEDKASTIEKLNGWGFRDALLVADSVVNIDEKHVDIYLHYYQGKKYYLRNVSWVGNTVYTSDLMERILKMQKGDVYDMNLLNKRLRDEDDAVANLYYNNGYVFSSVNPVEINIDNDSIDLEMR
;
A
#
# COMPACT_ATOMS: atom_id res chain seq x y z
N MET A 1 -92.15 28.88 2.65
CA MET A 1 -91.37 27.78 2.02
C MET A 1 -90.03 28.21 1.43
N LYS A 2 -89.78 29.46 1.02
CA LYS A 2 -88.48 29.86 0.39
C LYS A 2 -87.27 30.02 1.37
N TYR A 3 -87.50 30.17 2.67
CA TYR A 3 -86.45 30.35 3.69
C TYR A 3 -85.90 28.99 4.21
N CYS A 4 -86.74 27.96 4.29
CA CYS A 4 -86.36 26.67 4.78
C CYS A 4 -85.41 25.95 3.86
N THR A 5 -85.57 26.06 2.54
CA THR A 5 -84.68 25.46 1.53
C THR A 5 -83.33 26.17 1.45
N ARG A 6 -83.23 27.47 1.75
CA ARG A 6 -81.93 28.19 1.81
C ARG A 6 -81.11 27.81 3.02
N ILE A 7 -81.73 27.56 4.16
CA ILE A 7 -81.04 27.15 5.37
C ILE A 7 -80.55 25.70 5.22
N LEU A 8 -81.30 24.81 4.58
CA LEU A 8 -80.87 23.40 4.32
C LEU A 8 -79.71 23.32 3.33
N LEU A 9 -79.69 24.17 2.27
CA LEU A 9 -78.59 24.26 1.34
C LEU A 9 -77.32 24.86 1.95
N LEU A 10 -77.41 25.83 2.87
CA LEU A 10 -76.27 26.40 3.60
C LEU A 10 -75.68 25.40 4.60
N SER A 11 -76.51 24.60 5.26
CA SER A 11 -76.01 23.55 6.19
C SER A 11 -75.38 22.40 5.48
N LEU A 12 -75.85 22.04 4.26
CA LEU A 12 -75.26 21.00 3.43
C LEU A 12 -73.90 21.45 2.87
N PHE A 13 -73.76 22.74 2.53
CA PHE A 13 -72.51 23.33 2.06
C PHE A 13 -71.45 23.43 3.16
N LEU A 14 -71.85 23.73 4.39
CA LEU A 14 -71.01 23.73 5.59
C LEU A 14 -70.55 22.33 6.00
N LEU A 15 -71.39 21.28 5.86
CA LEU A 15 -71.05 19.91 6.09
C LEU A 15 -70.07 19.37 5.03
N LEU A 16 -70.27 19.72 3.76
CA LEU A 16 -69.34 19.35 2.69
C LEU A 16 -67.96 20.05 2.82
N SER A 17 -67.92 21.30 3.26
CA SER A 17 -66.66 22.02 3.52
C SER A 17 -65.91 21.51 4.78
N ALA A 18 -66.61 20.98 5.75
CA ALA A 18 -66.02 20.32 6.94
C ALA A 18 -65.43 18.96 6.59
N GLN A 19 -66.08 18.20 5.71
CA GLN A 19 -65.51 16.91 5.20
C GLN A 19 -64.31 17.12 4.31
N ALA A 20 -64.28 18.19 3.49
CA ALA A 20 -63.11 18.53 2.65
C ALA A 20 -61.89 18.98 3.49
N LYS A 21 -62.07 19.58 4.66
CA LYS A 21 -60.98 19.92 5.57
C LYS A 21 -60.50 18.72 6.42
N ALA A 22 -61.37 17.73 6.66
CA ALA A 22 -60.98 16.52 7.42
C ALA A 22 -60.13 15.53 6.60
N GLN A 23 -60.03 15.70 5.29
CA GLN A 23 -59.24 14.83 4.39
C GLN A 23 -57.80 15.31 4.17
N SER A 24 -57.35 16.41 4.79
CA SER A 24 -56.01 16.97 4.50
C SER A 24 -55.02 17.07 5.64
N GLU A 25 -55.31 16.50 6.80
CA GLU A 25 -54.27 16.32 7.83
C GLU A 25 -53.89 14.84 7.99
N GLN A 26 -53.28 14.31 6.95
CA GLN A 26 -52.44 13.14 7.15
C GLN A 26 -51.27 13.59 8.03
N VAL A 27 -51.30 13.20 9.30
CA VAL A 27 -50.25 13.48 10.28
C VAL A 27 -48.97 12.90 9.72
N ARG A 28 -48.07 13.79 9.28
CA ARG A 28 -46.70 13.40 8.94
C ARG A 28 -45.99 13.08 10.25
N VAL A 29 -45.88 11.82 10.57
CA VAL A 29 -45.08 11.37 11.72
C VAL A 29 -43.66 11.21 11.23
N LYS A 30 -42.72 11.89 11.90
CA LYS A 30 -41.29 11.63 11.69
C LYS A 30 -41.00 10.27 12.32
N PRO A 31 -40.71 9.22 11.49
CA PRO A 31 -40.51 7.89 12.03
C PRO A 31 -39.13 7.80 12.67
N ASP A 32 -39.06 7.17 13.83
CA ASP A 32 -37.78 6.73 14.43
C ASP A 32 -37.53 5.30 14.01
N ILE A 33 -36.92 5.12 12.82
CA ILE A 33 -36.55 3.82 12.28
C ILE A 33 -35.09 3.58 12.63
N SER A 34 -34.86 2.75 13.65
CA SER A 34 -33.50 2.27 13.93
C SER A 34 -33.16 1.08 13.04
N TYR A 35 -31.86 0.84 12.79
CA TYR A 35 -31.37 -0.30 11.99
C TYR A 35 -31.76 -1.66 12.60
N THR A 36 -32.12 -1.71 13.85
CA THR A 36 -32.57 -2.90 14.59
C THR A 36 -34.08 -3.05 14.61
N ALA A 37 -34.83 -2.15 13.94
CA ALA A 37 -36.28 -2.26 13.83
C ALA A 37 -36.68 -3.44 12.94
N ASN A 38 -37.93 -3.92 13.11
CA ASN A 38 -38.47 -4.94 12.24
C ASN A 38 -38.56 -4.43 10.80
N HIS A 39 -38.06 -5.23 9.86
CA HIS A 39 -38.10 -4.94 8.44
C HIS A 39 -39.54 -4.81 7.94
N GLN A 40 -39.81 -3.75 7.22
CA GLN A 40 -41.12 -3.50 6.60
C GLN A 40 -40.95 -3.09 5.16
N ASN A 41 -41.88 -3.51 4.30
CA ASN A 41 -41.88 -3.13 2.88
C ASN A 41 -42.65 -1.83 2.70
N TYR A 42 -41.95 -0.81 2.16
CA TYR A 42 -42.53 0.49 1.82
C TYR A 42 -42.34 0.79 0.33
N ILE A 43 -43.28 1.53 -0.23
CA ILE A 43 -43.10 2.13 -1.57
C ILE A 43 -42.37 3.47 -1.35
N LEU A 44 -41.26 3.71 -2.07
CA LEU A 44 -40.57 4.98 -2.01
C LEU A 44 -41.43 6.08 -2.63
N GLY A 45 -42.04 6.93 -1.80
CA GLY A 45 -42.93 8.01 -2.20
C GLY A 45 -42.18 9.27 -2.63
N GLY A 46 -40.93 9.43 -2.16
CA GLY A 46 -40.07 10.56 -2.53
C GLY A 46 -38.65 10.39 -1.98
N LEU A 47 -37.69 10.95 -2.70
CA LEU A 47 -36.27 10.94 -2.35
C LEU A 47 -35.72 12.35 -2.49
N THR A 48 -35.06 12.85 -1.46
CA THR A 48 -34.43 14.16 -1.43
C THR A 48 -32.98 14.07 -1.00
N VAL A 49 -32.17 15.04 -1.36
CA VAL A 49 -30.77 15.16 -0.92
C VAL A 49 -30.52 16.61 -0.49
N ASN A 50 -29.65 16.80 0.51
CA ASN A 50 -29.24 18.14 0.91
C ASN A 50 -28.44 18.83 -0.21
N ASP A 51 -28.50 20.16 -0.26
CA ASP A 51 -27.72 20.96 -1.20
C ASP A 51 -26.22 20.92 -0.81
N ILE A 52 -25.38 20.52 -1.75
CA ILE A 52 -23.93 20.51 -1.59
C ILE A 52 -23.31 21.36 -2.69
N LYS A 53 -22.67 22.43 -2.31
CA LYS A 53 -22.02 23.36 -3.23
C LYS A 53 -21.06 22.65 -4.21
N GLY A 54 -21.33 22.80 -5.49
CA GLY A 54 -20.52 22.23 -6.56
C GLY A 54 -20.92 20.82 -7.02
N TYR A 55 -22.05 20.31 -6.54
CA TYR A 55 -22.65 19.07 -6.99
C TYR A 55 -24.08 19.29 -7.46
N ASP A 56 -24.45 18.65 -8.57
CA ASP A 56 -25.80 18.63 -9.09
C ASP A 56 -26.68 17.69 -8.24
N GLN A 57 -27.88 18.13 -7.87
CA GLN A 57 -28.78 17.34 -7.02
C GLN A 57 -29.28 16.07 -7.71
N GLU A 58 -29.57 16.13 -9.01
CA GLU A 58 -30.02 14.96 -9.77
C GLU A 58 -28.91 13.91 -9.86
N TYR A 59 -27.66 14.35 -10.08
CA TYR A 59 -26.50 13.47 -10.03
C TYR A 59 -26.36 12.80 -8.65
N LEU A 60 -26.50 13.57 -7.56
CA LEU A 60 -26.42 13.04 -6.22
C LEU A 60 -27.49 11.98 -5.96
N LEU A 61 -28.76 12.23 -6.35
CA LEU A 61 -29.86 11.27 -6.20
C LEU A 61 -29.60 9.98 -6.97
N ASN A 62 -29.09 10.08 -8.21
CA ASN A 62 -28.84 8.95 -9.08
C ASN A 62 -27.75 7.99 -8.53
N ILE A 63 -26.80 8.49 -7.75
CA ILE A 63 -25.78 7.62 -7.09
C ILE A 63 -26.43 6.58 -6.18
N SER A 64 -27.53 6.89 -5.50
CA SER A 64 -28.21 5.97 -4.58
C SER A 64 -28.69 4.70 -5.30
N GLY A 65 -29.14 4.84 -6.55
CA GLY A 65 -29.82 3.79 -7.30
C GLY A 65 -31.20 3.45 -6.74
N LEU A 66 -31.77 4.33 -5.89
CA LEU A 66 -33.13 4.21 -5.39
C LEU A 66 -34.10 4.94 -6.32
N GLU A 67 -35.19 4.28 -6.71
CA GLU A 67 -36.19 4.82 -7.65
C GLU A 67 -37.52 5.08 -6.95
N VAL A 68 -38.06 6.27 -7.13
CA VAL A 68 -39.39 6.63 -6.58
C VAL A 68 -40.45 5.76 -7.27
N GLY A 69 -41.36 5.22 -6.45
CA GLY A 69 -42.42 4.29 -6.89
C GLY A 69 -42.07 2.81 -6.73
N GLN A 70 -40.83 2.46 -6.49
CA GLN A 70 -40.37 1.09 -6.19
C GLN A 70 -40.63 0.71 -4.73
N ALA A 71 -40.77 -0.58 -4.48
CA ALA A 71 -40.92 -1.13 -3.14
C ALA A 71 -39.55 -1.55 -2.57
N TYR A 72 -39.23 -1.13 -1.36
CA TYR A 72 -37.99 -1.45 -0.67
C TYR A 72 -38.29 -1.95 0.76
N GLU A 73 -37.48 -2.90 1.21
CA GLU A 73 -37.46 -3.34 2.60
C GLU A 73 -36.64 -2.35 3.44
N ILE A 74 -37.27 -1.74 4.48
CA ILE A 74 -36.64 -0.71 5.29
C ILE A 74 -36.83 -1.00 6.80
N PRO A 75 -35.74 -1.07 7.57
CA PRO A 75 -34.33 -1.10 7.12
C PRO A 75 -34.03 -2.34 6.32
N GLY A 76 -33.12 -2.25 5.32
CA GLY A 76 -32.84 -3.39 4.44
C GLY A 76 -31.58 -3.21 3.62
N PRO A 77 -31.26 -4.24 2.79
CA PRO A 77 -30.02 -4.30 2.00
C PRO A 77 -29.95 -3.15 0.98
N ASP A 78 -31.05 -2.75 0.36
CA ASP A 78 -31.06 -1.69 -0.66
C ASP A 78 -30.57 -0.35 -0.13
N ILE A 79 -30.95 -0.03 1.13
CA ILE A 79 -30.49 1.19 1.81
C ILE A 79 -28.98 1.10 2.11
N SER A 80 -28.51 -0.07 2.55
CA SER A 80 -27.09 -0.31 2.80
C SER A 80 -26.28 -0.20 1.52
N ASP A 81 -26.77 -0.76 0.42
CA ASP A 81 -26.14 -0.69 -0.89
C ASP A 81 -26.09 0.74 -1.43
N ALA A 82 -27.15 1.51 -1.24
CA ALA A 82 -27.16 2.94 -1.57
C ALA A 82 -26.07 3.71 -0.81
N ILE A 83 -25.93 3.47 0.50
CA ILE A 83 -24.87 4.07 1.31
C ILE A 83 -23.48 3.66 0.79
N GLN A 84 -23.29 2.38 0.47
CA GLN A 84 -22.01 1.87 -0.08
C GLN A 84 -21.66 2.51 -1.44
N LYS A 85 -22.65 2.74 -2.31
CA LYS A 85 -22.45 3.43 -3.59
C LYS A 85 -21.92 4.85 -3.39
N TYR A 86 -22.42 5.60 -2.40
CA TYR A 86 -21.88 6.93 -2.06
C TYR A 86 -20.44 6.84 -1.54
N TRP A 87 -20.15 5.90 -0.64
CA TRP A 87 -18.79 5.70 -0.13
C TRP A 87 -17.80 5.31 -1.23
N ALA A 88 -18.24 4.52 -2.22
CA ALA A 88 -17.43 4.12 -3.36
C ALA A 88 -16.96 5.30 -4.22
N GLN A 89 -17.73 6.40 -4.24
CA GLN A 89 -17.33 7.64 -4.94
C GLN A 89 -16.12 8.34 -4.30
N LYS A 90 -15.84 8.09 -3.01
CA LYS A 90 -14.78 8.76 -2.22
C LYS A 90 -14.89 10.28 -2.18
N LEU A 91 -16.06 10.83 -2.49
CA LEU A 91 -16.35 12.26 -2.54
C LEU A 91 -16.90 12.82 -1.23
N PHE A 92 -17.41 11.94 -0.37
CA PHE A 92 -18.13 12.31 0.85
C PHE A 92 -17.38 11.87 2.11
N SER A 93 -17.48 12.67 3.17
CA SER A 93 -16.94 12.38 4.50
C SER A 93 -18.02 11.83 5.44
N ASN A 94 -19.30 12.08 5.12
CA ASN A 94 -20.44 11.51 5.82
C ASN A 94 -21.56 11.19 4.81
N VAL A 95 -22.27 10.08 5.06
CA VAL A 95 -23.44 9.63 4.28
C VAL A 95 -24.46 9.11 5.27
N GLN A 96 -25.62 9.70 5.28
CA GLN A 96 -26.72 9.29 6.14
C GLN A 96 -28.03 9.30 5.34
N ILE A 97 -28.84 8.25 5.46
CA ILE A 97 -30.18 8.17 4.86
C ILE A 97 -31.18 8.12 6.02
N THR A 98 -32.08 9.09 6.05
CA THR A 98 -33.11 9.22 7.09
C THR A 98 -34.50 9.15 6.49
N ALA A 99 -35.46 8.70 7.27
CA ALA A 99 -36.87 8.75 6.89
C ALA A 99 -37.48 10.07 7.35
N ASP A 100 -37.94 10.88 6.41
CA ASP A 100 -38.60 12.14 6.71
C ASP A 100 -40.03 11.94 7.18
N SER A 101 -40.80 11.07 6.49
CA SER A 101 -42.16 10.76 6.84
C SER A 101 -42.64 9.45 6.25
N ILE A 102 -43.65 8.87 6.86
CA ILE A 102 -44.41 7.73 6.34
C ILE A 102 -45.88 8.16 6.18
N VAL A 103 -46.45 7.86 5.03
CA VAL A 103 -47.84 8.14 4.69
C VAL A 103 -48.49 6.87 4.15
N GLY A 104 -49.26 6.18 4.99
CA GLY A 104 -49.78 4.85 4.65
C GLY A 104 -48.64 3.82 4.43
N ASN A 105 -48.51 3.31 3.21
CA ASN A 105 -47.41 2.41 2.81
C ASN A 105 -46.30 3.12 2.03
N GLN A 106 -46.30 4.43 1.98
CA GLN A 106 -45.27 5.21 1.30
C GLN A 106 -44.29 5.82 2.31
N ILE A 107 -42.98 5.71 2.00
CA ILE A 107 -41.91 6.32 2.80
C ILE A 107 -41.24 7.41 1.97
N PHE A 108 -40.90 8.51 2.62
CA PHE A 108 -40.10 9.59 2.07
C PHE A 108 -38.74 9.62 2.72
N LEU A 109 -37.69 9.50 1.90
CA LEU A 109 -36.31 9.43 2.38
C LEU A 109 -35.56 10.72 2.08
N HIS A 110 -34.68 11.09 3.02
CA HIS A 110 -33.74 12.17 2.86
C HIS A 110 -32.32 11.65 2.97
N ILE A 111 -31.48 12.01 2.00
CA ILE A 111 -30.05 11.66 1.96
C ILE A 111 -29.29 12.88 2.41
N GLU A 112 -28.58 12.75 3.52
CA GLU A 112 -27.69 13.77 4.05
C GLU A 112 -26.23 13.39 3.73
N LEU A 113 -25.58 14.20 2.93
CA LEU A 113 -24.21 14.01 2.47
C LEU A 113 -23.33 15.16 2.96
N THR A 114 -22.13 14.85 3.39
CA THR A 114 -21.09 15.86 3.66
C THR A 114 -19.95 15.62 2.69
N ALA A 115 -19.61 16.61 1.86
CA ALA A 115 -18.48 16.49 0.92
C ALA A 115 -17.14 16.40 1.66
N GLN A 116 -16.17 15.71 1.08
CA GLN A 116 -14.79 15.71 1.57
C GLN A 116 -14.24 17.15 1.53
N PRO A 117 -13.55 17.59 2.60
CA PRO A 117 -12.99 18.93 2.64
C PRO A 117 -11.87 19.10 1.61
N ARG A 118 -11.67 20.34 1.18
CA ARG A 118 -10.59 20.71 0.25
C ARG A 118 -9.47 21.44 0.99
N ILE A 119 -8.25 21.16 0.59
CA ILE A 119 -7.04 21.78 1.16
C ILE A 119 -6.99 23.25 0.74
N SER A 120 -6.98 24.18 1.70
CA SER A 120 -6.75 25.62 1.46
C SER A 120 -5.28 25.98 1.57
N ALA A 121 -4.55 25.37 2.50
CA ALA A 121 -3.11 25.58 2.69
C ALA A 121 -2.44 24.34 3.28
N ILE A 122 -1.14 24.19 3.04
CA ILE A 122 -0.31 23.13 3.62
C ILE A 122 0.88 23.78 4.31
N ASN A 123 1.03 23.49 5.60
CA ASN A 123 2.15 23.99 6.40
C ASN A 123 3.07 22.84 6.80
N TYR A 124 4.37 23.05 6.71
CA TYR A 124 5.39 22.10 7.13
C TYR A 124 6.20 22.65 8.29
N LYS A 125 6.43 21.83 9.32
CA LYS A 125 7.30 22.11 10.45
C LYS A 125 8.33 21.00 10.63
N GLY A 126 9.53 21.34 11.14
CA GLY A 126 10.58 20.39 11.47
C GLY A 126 11.49 20.00 10.29
N VAL A 127 11.30 20.58 9.10
CA VAL A 127 12.09 20.29 7.90
C VAL A 127 12.67 21.56 7.28
N LYS A 128 13.80 21.41 6.56
CA LYS A 128 14.40 22.47 5.76
C LYS A 128 13.63 22.64 4.45
N LYS A 129 13.82 23.78 3.77
CA LYS A 129 13.16 24.09 2.49
C LYS A 129 13.32 22.98 1.44
N SER A 130 14.54 22.48 1.23
CA SER A 130 14.79 21.41 0.26
C SER A 130 14.11 20.08 0.63
N GLU A 131 14.06 19.76 1.94
CA GLU A 131 13.36 18.55 2.42
C GLU A 131 11.84 18.68 2.28
N ARG A 132 11.31 19.89 2.47
CA ARG A 132 9.91 20.21 2.21
C ARG A 132 9.56 20.00 0.73
N GLU A 133 10.37 20.53 -0.18
CA GLU A 133 10.18 20.36 -1.63
C GLU A 133 10.21 18.87 -2.04
N ASP A 134 11.10 18.07 -1.44
CA ASP A 134 11.13 16.61 -1.63
C ASP A 134 9.81 15.97 -1.16
N CYS A 135 9.32 16.34 0.04
CA CYS A 135 8.05 15.83 0.57
C CYS A 135 6.87 16.22 -0.33
N GLU A 136 6.78 17.48 -0.75
CA GLU A 136 5.69 17.98 -1.63
C GLU A 136 5.58 17.18 -2.93
N LYS A 137 6.73 16.93 -3.59
CA LYS A 137 6.78 16.12 -4.81
C LYS A 137 6.31 14.68 -4.61
N MET A 138 6.62 14.12 -3.44
CA MET A 138 6.40 12.70 -3.16
C MET A 138 4.97 12.38 -2.73
N ILE A 139 4.35 13.25 -1.92
CA ILE A 139 3.01 13.00 -1.38
C ILE A 139 1.89 13.46 -2.29
N GLY A 140 2.17 14.38 -3.24
CA GLY A 140 1.19 14.85 -4.22
C GLY A 140 0.01 15.64 -3.64
N LEU A 141 0.12 16.14 -2.40
CA LEU A 141 -0.88 17.01 -1.81
C LEU A 141 -0.77 18.41 -2.42
N GLN A 142 -1.89 18.94 -2.88
CA GLN A 142 -1.96 20.27 -3.48
C GLN A 142 -3.15 21.06 -2.92
N THR A 143 -2.99 22.37 -2.86
CA THR A 143 -4.09 23.30 -2.56
C THR A 143 -5.23 23.10 -3.55
N GLY A 144 -6.47 23.03 -3.04
CA GLY A 144 -7.69 22.77 -3.83
C GLY A 144 -8.04 21.29 -3.98
N SER A 145 -7.12 20.36 -3.73
CA SER A 145 -7.43 18.92 -3.75
C SER A 145 -8.25 18.51 -2.54
N GLN A 146 -9.04 17.45 -2.68
CA GLN A 146 -9.75 16.84 -1.56
C GLN A 146 -8.78 16.11 -0.64
N ILE A 147 -9.12 16.02 0.64
CA ILE A 147 -8.36 15.29 1.64
C ILE A 147 -9.26 14.33 2.42
N ASN A 148 -8.75 13.13 2.65
CA ASN A 148 -9.40 12.10 3.46
C ASN A 148 -8.35 11.33 4.27
N THR A 149 -8.80 10.44 5.14
CA THR A 149 -7.94 9.64 6.01
C THR A 149 -6.93 8.79 5.24
N ASP A 150 -7.31 8.22 4.08
CA ASP A 150 -6.41 7.39 3.27
C ASP A 150 -5.27 8.21 2.68
N ILE A 151 -5.57 9.41 2.21
CA ILE A 151 -4.57 10.36 1.67
C ILE A 151 -3.59 10.76 2.77
N ILE A 152 -4.09 11.05 3.99
CA ILE A 152 -3.25 11.39 5.14
C ILE A 152 -2.34 10.22 5.53
N ASN A 153 -2.89 9.02 5.64
CA ASN A 153 -2.11 7.84 6.02
C ASN A 153 -1.02 7.54 4.98
N ARG A 154 -1.34 7.66 3.70
CA ARG A 154 -0.40 7.51 2.60
C ARG A 154 0.70 8.57 2.65
N ALA A 155 0.34 9.84 2.89
CA ALA A 155 1.31 10.92 3.03
C ALA A 155 2.25 10.69 4.23
N LYS A 156 1.71 10.30 5.39
CA LYS A 156 2.49 9.91 6.57
C LYS A 156 3.50 8.80 6.25
N TYR A 157 3.03 7.75 5.57
CA TYR A 157 3.87 6.61 5.20
C TYR A 157 5.04 7.04 4.31
N TYR A 158 4.78 7.79 3.24
CA TYR A 158 5.84 8.20 2.31
C TYR A 158 6.83 9.17 2.95
N ILE A 159 6.37 10.13 3.74
CA ILE A 159 7.26 11.06 4.46
C ILE A 159 8.15 10.27 5.44
N LYS A 160 7.56 9.36 6.22
CA LYS A 160 8.30 8.54 7.17
C LYS A 160 9.35 7.69 6.46
N LYS A 161 8.97 6.96 5.42
CA LYS A 161 9.88 6.15 4.61
C LYS A 161 11.02 6.96 4.02
N HIS A 162 10.74 8.15 3.49
CA HIS A 162 11.76 9.05 2.95
C HIS A 162 12.83 9.43 3.98
N PHE A 163 12.44 9.70 5.23
CA PHE A 163 13.39 10.02 6.28
C PHE A 163 14.09 8.78 6.83
N GLU A 164 13.44 7.63 6.90
CA GLU A 164 14.06 6.33 7.22
C GLU A 164 15.18 6.00 6.22
N ASP A 165 14.97 6.19 4.92
CA ASP A 165 15.98 6.02 3.86
C ASP A 165 17.16 6.99 4.01
N LYS A 166 16.92 8.13 4.63
CA LYS A 166 17.96 9.09 5.01
C LYS A 166 18.63 8.74 6.37
N GLY A 167 18.20 7.65 7.03
CA GLY A 167 18.73 7.11 8.28
C GLY A 167 18.09 7.68 9.55
N PHE A 168 16.96 8.35 9.45
CA PHE A 168 16.16 8.84 10.58
C PHE A 168 15.07 7.81 10.93
N ASN A 169 15.47 6.65 11.46
CA ASN A 169 14.56 5.52 11.67
C ASN A 169 13.47 5.79 12.72
N ASN A 170 13.71 6.73 13.63
CA ASN A 170 12.77 7.15 14.65
C ASN A 170 11.98 8.41 14.23
N CYS A 171 11.86 8.68 12.92
CA CYS A 171 11.10 9.80 12.41
C CYS A 171 9.61 9.65 12.75
N GLU A 172 9.07 10.69 13.37
CA GLU A 172 7.65 10.82 13.69
C GLU A 172 7.02 11.85 12.76
N VAL A 173 5.86 11.50 12.18
CA VAL A 173 5.12 12.35 11.26
C VAL A 173 3.69 12.47 11.76
N GLU A 174 3.31 13.69 12.11
CA GLU A 174 1.95 14.02 12.50
C GLU A 174 1.34 14.93 11.44
N ILE A 175 0.15 14.57 10.95
CA ILE A 175 -0.61 15.38 10.01
C ILE A 175 -1.96 15.68 10.65
N MET A 176 -2.22 16.95 10.86
CA MET A 176 -3.47 17.46 11.45
C MET A 176 -4.22 18.28 10.42
N GLN A 177 -5.54 18.21 10.48
CA GLN A 177 -6.43 19.06 9.73
C GLN A 177 -7.08 20.05 10.71
N ARG A 178 -7.13 21.31 10.34
CA ARG A 178 -7.92 22.32 11.04
C ARG A 178 -8.79 23.07 10.05
N GLU A 179 -10.00 23.42 10.46
CA GLU A 179 -10.91 24.17 9.61
C GLU A 179 -10.31 25.52 9.19
N ASP A 180 -10.54 25.87 7.95
CA ASP A 180 -10.21 27.19 7.43
C ASP A 180 -11.46 28.08 7.49
N VAL A 181 -11.47 28.99 8.46
CA VAL A 181 -12.58 29.93 8.67
C VAL A 181 -12.84 30.88 7.51
N THR A 182 -11.95 30.90 6.50
CA THR A 182 -12.08 31.80 5.34
C THR A 182 -12.90 31.21 4.19
N GLY A 183 -13.40 29.98 4.32
CA GLY A 183 -14.19 29.35 3.27
C GLY A 183 -14.87 28.06 3.69
N ASP A 184 -16.05 27.80 3.11
CA ASP A 184 -16.85 26.63 3.39
C ASP A 184 -16.13 25.34 2.97
N ASN A 185 -16.19 24.33 3.81
CA ASN A 185 -15.64 22.99 3.60
C ASN A 185 -14.15 22.99 3.15
N LYS A 186 -13.36 23.89 3.75
CA LYS A 186 -11.91 23.99 3.53
C LYS A 186 -11.14 23.66 4.79
N VAL A 187 -9.97 23.06 4.62
CA VAL A 187 -9.08 22.74 5.72
C VAL A 187 -7.64 23.15 5.42
N ILE A 188 -6.95 23.56 6.46
CA ILE A 188 -5.51 23.77 6.46
C ILE A 188 -4.88 22.47 6.98
N VAL A 189 -3.89 21.96 6.25
CA VAL A 189 -3.15 20.75 6.61
C VAL A 189 -1.81 21.15 7.23
N ASP A 190 -1.63 20.83 8.50
CA ASP A 190 -0.39 21.06 9.24
C ASP A 190 0.39 19.74 9.33
N ILE A 191 1.57 19.68 8.71
CA ILE A 191 2.47 18.52 8.67
C ILE A 191 3.66 18.80 9.60
N ASN A 192 3.68 18.14 10.75
CA ASN A 192 4.73 18.23 11.74
C ASN A 192 5.66 17.00 11.61
N ILE A 193 6.94 17.24 11.36
CA ILE A 193 7.93 16.19 11.17
C ILE A 193 9.01 16.33 12.23
N ASN A 194 9.07 15.38 13.13
CA ASN A 194 10.17 15.22 14.08
C ASN A 194 11.11 14.12 13.58
N LYS A 195 12.22 14.51 13.01
CA LYS A 195 13.17 13.55 12.42
C LYS A 195 13.92 12.73 13.45
N ASN A 196 14.00 13.23 14.70
CA ASN A 196 14.90 12.69 15.72
C ASN A 196 16.36 12.59 15.21
N GLU A 197 17.17 11.76 15.82
CA GLU A 197 18.57 11.59 15.45
C GLU A 197 18.75 10.47 14.42
N LYS A 198 19.81 10.60 13.60
CA LYS A 198 20.19 9.52 12.68
C LYS A 198 20.77 8.34 13.44
N ILE A 199 20.23 7.16 13.17
CA ILE A 199 20.76 5.92 13.73
C ILE A 199 22.02 5.50 12.96
N LYS A 200 23.12 5.28 13.69
CA LYS A 200 24.43 4.84 13.15
C LYS A 200 24.74 3.42 13.60
N ILE A 201 25.51 2.73 12.78
CA ILE A 201 25.96 1.37 13.10
C ILE A 201 27.25 1.46 13.91
N HIS A 202 27.21 0.99 15.17
CA HIS A 202 28.37 0.93 16.03
C HIS A 202 29.23 -0.29 15.66
N ARG A 203 28.67 -1.51 15.72
CA ARG A 203 29.37 -2.75 15.37
C ARG A 203 28.50 -3.73 14.61
N ILE A 204 29.15 -4.60 13.80
CA ILE A 204 28.53 -5.75 13.15
C ILE A 204 29.23 -7.01 13.64
N HIS A 205 28.47 -7.87 14.29
CA HIS A 205 28.93 -9.14 14.84
C HIS A 205 28.54 -10.27 13.88
N ILE A 206 29.53 -11.06 13.45
CA ILE A 206 29.30 -12.21 12.56
C ILE A 206 29.75 -13.48 13.25
N THR A 207 28.85 -14.46 13.35
CA THR A 207 29.07 -15.77 13.96
C THR A 207 28.65 -16.89 13.00
N GLY A 208 29.05 -18.13 13.27
CA GLY A 208 28.69 -19.30 12.44
C GLY A 208 29.53 -19.47 11.18
N LEU A 209 30.62 -18.70 11.01
CA LEU A 209 31.64 -18.91 9.99
C LEU A 209 32.93 -19.35 10.64
N ASP A 210 33.59 -20.38 10.10
CA ASP A 210 34.76 -21.01 10.71
C ASP A 210 36.00 -20.11 10.66
N ASP A 211 36.31 -19.53 9.49
CA ASP A 211 37.51 -18.71 9.32
C ASP A 211 37.26 -17.22 9.64
N LYS A 212 38.17 -16.66 10.43
CA LYS A 212 38.19 -15.22 10.72
C LYS A 212 38.34 -14.34 9.46
N LYS A 213 39.10 -14.81 8.46
CA LYS A 213 39.25 -14.08 7.18
C LYS A 213 37.95 -14.05 6.39
N GLU A 214 37.17 -15.13 6.42
CA GLU A 214 35.85 -15.18 5.78
C GLU A 214 34.89 -14.22 6.44
N ARG A 215 34.82 -14.19 7.79
CA ARG A 215 34.02 -13.20 8.52
C ARG A 215 34.33 -11.75 8.10
N ILE A 216 35.64 -11.42 7.96
CA ILE A 216 36.07 -10.08 7.51
C ILE A 216 35.62 -9.81 6.07
N LYS A 217 35.73 -10.80 5.17
CA LYS A 217 35.33 -10.64 3.77
C LYS A 217 33.81 -10.54 3.60
N VAL A 218 33.04 -11.34 4.35
CA VAL A 218 31.57 -11.26 4.41
C VAL A 218 31.15 -9.87 4.90
N LYS A 219 31.75 -9.38 5.97
CA LYS A 219 31.52 -8.02 6.46
C LYS A 219 31.85 -6.93 5.42
N LYS A 220 32.87 -7.15 4.60
CA LYS A 220 33.23 -6.24 3.49
C LYS A 220 32.22 -6.30 2.32
N ALA A 221 31.51 -7.42 2.15
CA ALA A 221 30.45 -7.54 1.14
C ALA A 221 29.26 -6.63 1.46
N MET A 222 29.03 -6.33 2.71
CA MET A 222 28.01 -5.35 3.15
C MET A 222 28.45 -3.93 2.77
N LYS A 223 28.18 -3.52 1.55
CA LYS A 223 28.68 -2.24 1.01
C LYS A 223 27.89 -1.04 1.52
N LYS A 224 26.63 -1.20 1.83
CA LYS A 224 25.69 -0.16 2.23
C LYS A 224 25.57 -0.03 3.76
N THR A 225 25.79 -1.14 4.48
CA THR A 225 25.71 -1.27 5.94
C THR A 225 27.12 -1.41 6.51
N ARG A 226 27.65 -0.35 7.10
CA ARG A 226 29.05 -0.31 7.57
C ARG A 226 29.18 0.25 8.96
N GLU A 227 30.14 -0.28 9.73
CA GLU A 227 30.48 0.22 11.06
C GLU A 227 31.02 1.65 11.04
N HIS A 228 30.75 2.37 12.10
CA HIS A 228 31.36 3.66 12.38
C HIS A 228 32.83 3.46 12.80
N LYS A 229 33.79 3.90 11.97
CA LYS A 229 35.23 3.94 12.31
C LYS A 229 35.73 5.36 12.25
N LEU A 230 36.51 5.77 13.24
CA LEU A 230 37.01 7.15 13.41
C LEU A 230 37.76 7.71 12.19
N TYR A 231 38.42 6.87 11.39
CA TYR A 231 39.18 7.28 10.21
C TYR A 231 38.37 7.35 8.89
N ASN A 232 37.08 7.06 8.95
CA ASN A 232 36.18 7.02 7.76
C ASN A 232 35.15 8.16 7.81
N PHE A 233 35.58 9.41 7.94
CA PHE A 233 34.70 10.58 8.09
C PHE A 233 33.71 10.80 6.92
N PHE A 234 34.09 10.43 5.70
CA PHE A 234 33.33 10.76 4.49
C PHE A 234 32.27 9.71 4.06
N ARG A 235 32.15 8.58 4.73
CA ARG A 235 31.18 7.54 4.35
C ARG A 235 30.02 7.50 5.33
N SER A 236 28.80 7.53 4.78
CA SER A 236 27.58 7.42 5.58
C SER A 236 27.55 6.07 6.30
N LYS A 237 27.36 6.12 7.61
CA LYS A 237 27.36 4.96 8.54
C LYS A 237 25.99 4.85 9.19
N LYS A 238 24.98 5.37 8.54
CA LYS A 238 23.59 5.33 8.98
C LYS A 238 23.03 3.93 8.79
N TYR A 239 22.22 3.49 9.71
CA TYR A 239 21.42 2.29 9.56
C TYR A 239 20.19 2.63 8.71
N VAL A 240 20.00 1.89 7.63
CA VAL A 240 18.83 1.96 6.74
C VAL A 240 18.34 0.54 6.55
N PRO A 241 17.14 0.17 7.06
CA PRO A 241 16.66 -1.21 7.05
C PRO A 241 16.66 -1.85 5.65
N GLU A 242 16.15 -1.16 4.63
CA GLU A 242 16.09 -1.67 3.25
C GLU A 242 17.49 -2.00 2.70
N LYS A 243 18.48 -1.13 2.98
CA LYS A 243 19.87 -1.37 2.57
C LYS A 243 20.55 -2.50 3.33
N PHE A 244 20.12 -2.71 4.55
CA PHE A 244 20.57 -3.85 5.34
C PHE A 244 20.05 -5.16 4.76
N GLU A 245 18.78 -5.23 4.32
CA GLU A 245 18.24 -6.41 3.64
C GLU A 245 19.02 -6.75 2.35
N GLU A 246 19.34 -5.73 1.52
CA GLU A 246 20.16 -5.93 0.33
C GLU A 246 21.57 -6.44 0.67
N ASP A 247 22.18 -5.91 1.72
CA ASP A 247 23.49 -6.34 2.16
C ASP A 247 23.48 -7.76 2.73
N LYS A 248 22.40 -8.19 3.42
CA LYS A 248 22.23 -9.60 3.85
C LYS A 248 22.27 -10.54 2.65
N ALA A 249 21.53 -10.25 1.58
CA ALA A 249 21.56 -11.02 0.35
C ALA A 249 22.97 -11.08 -0.25
N SER A 250 23.68 -9.95 -0.30
CA SER A 250 25.05 -9.86 -0.81
C SER A 250 26.06 -10.69 0.01
N THR A 251 25.81 -10.93 1.30
CA THR A 251 26.66 -11.79 2.12
C THR A 251 26.50 -13.27 1.78
N ILE A 252 25.28 -13.73 1.53
CA ILE A 252 25.01 -15.11 1.10
C ILE A 252 25.58 -15.34 -0.30
N GLU A 253 25.33 -14.41 -1.22
CA GLU A 253 25.94 -14.45 -2.55
C GLU A 253 27.47 -14.60 -2.48
N LYS A 254 28.10 -13.86 -1.55
CA LYS A 254 29.55 -13.95 -1.33
C LYS A 254 30.01 -15.34 -0.85
N LEU A 255 29.26 -15.97 0.05
CA LEU A 255 29.52 -17.32 0.54
C LEU A 255 29.34 -18.36 -0.58
N ASN A 256 28.27 -18.23 -1.36
CA ASN A 256 28.00 -19.09 -2.52
C ASN A 256 29.11 -19.01 -3.57
N GLY A 257 29.70 -17.81 -3.78
CA GLY A 257 30.86 -17.61 -4.63
C GLY A 257 32.17 -18.22 -4.09
N TRP A 258 32.18 -18.69 -2.85
CA TRP A 258 33.34 -19.46 -2.31
C TRP A 258 33.06 -20.94 -2.20
N GLY A 259 31.99 -21.43 -2.78
CA GLY A 259 31.58 -22.82 -2.80
C GLY A 259 30.72 -23.27 -1.62
N PHE A 260 30.34 -22.38 -0.73
CA PHE A 260 29.41 -22.70 0.35
C PHE A 260 27.96 -22.61 -0.14
N ARG A 261 27.55 -23.59 -0.96
CA ARG A 261 26.25 -23.66 -1.62
C ARG A 261 25.07 -23.59 -0.63
N ASP A 262 25.22 -24.28 0.49
CA ASP A 262 24.18 -24.41 1.51
C ASP A 262 24.25 -23.31 2.58
N ALA A 263 25.07 -22.28 2.34
CA ALA A 263 25.20 -21.17 3.28
C ALA A 263 23.88 -20.41 3.39
N LEU A 264 23.47 -20.14 4.63
CA LEU A 264 22.26 -19.38 4.93
C LEU A 264 22.46 -18.48 6.15
N LEU A 265 21.73 -17.40 6.19
CA LEU A 265 21.61 -16.55 7.37
C LEU A 265 20.51 -17.13 8.27
N VAL A 266 20.90 -17.72 9.39
CA VAL A 266 20.00 -18.40 10.34
C VAL A 266 19.22 -17.41 11.16
N ALA A 267 19.90 -16.35 11.60
CA ALA A 267 19.30 -15.31 12.41
C ALA A 267 20.02 -13.98 12.23
N ASP A 268 19.25 -12.91 12.28
CA ASP A 268 19.78 -11.56 12.39
C ASP A 268 19.03 -10.76 13.46
N SER A 269 19.71 -9.80 14.06
CA SER A 269 19.09 -8.86 14.98
C SER A 269 19.81 -7.52 14.97
N VAL A 270 19.03 -6.46 15.22
CA VAL A 270 19.52 -5.10 15.37
C VAL A 270 19.16 -4.63 16.78
N VAL A 271 20.17 -4.32 17.57
CA VAL A 271 20.00 -3.97 18.98
C VAL A 271 20.41 -2.51 19.19
N ASN A 272 19.52 -1.72 19.77
CA ASN A 272 19.83 -0.34 20.16
C ASN A 272 20.81 -0.36 21.33
N ILE A 273 21.95 0.30 21.15
CA ILE A 273 22.96 0.51 22.20
C ILE A 273 22.64 1.80 22.97
N ASP A 274 22.25 2.82 22.24
CA ASP A 274 21.77 4.09 22.73
C ASP A 274 20.78 4.72 21.73
N GLU A 275 20.38 5.97 21.96
CA GLU A 275 19.43 6.70 21.10
C GLU A 275 19.91 6.91 19.65
N LYS A 276 21.20 6.74 19.37
CA LYS A 276 21.86 7.07 18.09
C LYS A 276 22.64 5.92 17.47
N HIS A 277 22.80 4.81 18.19
CA HIS A 277 23.65 3.70 17.75
C HIS A 277 22.97 2.36 17.88
N VAL A 278 23.27 1.49 16.91
CA VAL A 278 22.84 0.08 16.89
C VAL A 278 24.03 -0.84 16.70
N ASP A 279 23.96 -2.00 17.33
CA ASP A 279 24.77 -3.17 16.99
C ASP A 279 23.95 -4.15 16.15
N ILE A 280 24.59 -4.72 15.14
CA ILE A 280 23.99 -5.72 14.24
C ILE A 280 24.62 -7.07 14.52
N TYR A 281 23.80 -8.09 14.72
CA TYR A 281 24.22 -9.47 14.91
C TYR A 281 23.73 -10.31 13.75
N LEU A 282 24.66 -11.08 13.14
CA LEU A 282 24.38 -11.97 12.02
C LEU A 282 24.91 -13.36 12.38
N HIS A 283 24.03 -14.34 12.36
CA HIS A 283 24.39 -15.73 12.60
C HIS A 283 24.19 -16.56 11.36
N TYR A 284 25.27 -17.12 10.82
CA TYR A 284 25.27 -17.92 9.60
C TYR A 284 25.36 -19.42 9.90
N TYR A 285 24.73 -20.20 9.07
CA TYR A 285 25.12 -21.58 8.82
C TYR A 285 25.96 -21.58 7.56
N GLN A 286 27.26 -21.97 7.67
CA GLN A 286 28.19 -21.92 6.55
C GLN A 286 28.01 -23.10 5.59
N GLY A 287 27.68 -24.27 6.11
CA GLY A 287 27.60 -25.49 5.35
C GLY A 287 28.97 -26.04 4.92
N LYS A 288 28.95 -27.00 4.03
CA LYS A 288 30.17 -27.59 3.43
C LYS A 288 30.60 -26.76 2.22
N LYS A 289 31.88 -26.84 1.88
CA LYS A 289 32.41 -26.30 0.64
C LYS A 289 32.29 -27.34 -0.44
N TYR A 290 31.69 -27.01 -1.58
CA TYR A 290 31.47 -27.92 -2.70
C TYR A 290 32.42 -27.65 -3.87
N TYR A 291 32.70 -28.73 -4.62
CA TYR A 291 33.56 -28.74 -5.78
C TYR A 291 32.82 -29.37 -6.98
N LEU A 292 33.14 -28.94 -8.18
CA LEU A 292 32.63 -29.55 -9.40
C LEU A 292 33.27 -30.90 -9.65
N ARG A 293 32.47 -31.97 -9.78
CA ARG A 293 32.91 -33.30 -10.14
C ARG A 293 32.77 -33.55 -11.64
N ASN A 294 31.65 -33.13 -12.22
CA ASN A 294 31.36 -33.24 -13.63
C ASN A 294 30.49 -32.09 -14.13
N VAL A 295 30.69 -31.71 -15.38
CA VAL A 295 29.83 -30.77 -16.11
C VAL A 295 29.42 -31.43 -17.41
N SER A 296 28.14 -31.54 -17.67
CA SER A 296 27.59 -32.14 -18.90
C SER A 296 26.61 -31.18 -19.57
N TRP A 297 26.42 -31.33 -20.86
CA TRP A 297 25.54 -30.51 -21.68
C TRP A 297 24.51 -31.40 -22.37
N VAL A 298 23.24 -30.97 -22.32
CA VAL A 298 22.11 -31.68 -22.90
C VAL A 298 21.28 -30.75 -23.76
N GLY A 299 20.93 -31.17 -24.98
CA GLY A 299 20.11 -30.36 -25.88
C GLY A 299 20.89 -29.33 -26.72
N ASN A 300 22.22 -29.30 -26.60
CA ASN A 300 23.10 -28.38 -27.33
C ASN A 300 23.35 -28.81 -28.76
N THR A 301 22.34 -28.83 -29.62
CA THR A 301 22.41 -29.28 -31.01
C THR A 301 23.14 -28.32 -31.96
N VAL A 302 23.25 -27.04 -31.57
CA VAL A 302 23.82 -25.97 -32.41
C VAL A 302 25.32 -25.79 -32.18
N TYR A 303 25.73 -25.78 -30.91
CA TYR A 303 27.14 -25.60 -30.52
C TYR A 303 27.65 -26.82 -29.78
N THR A 304 28.95 -27.12 -29.99
CA THR A 304 29.58 -28.25 -29.33
C THR A 304 29.79 -28.02 -27.84
N SER A 305 29.74 -29.08 -27.04
CA SER A 305 30.02 -29.03 -25.59
C SER A 305 31.40 -28.41 -25.31
N ASP A 306 32.43 -28.77 -26.10
CA ASP A 306 33.78 -28.20 -25.94
C ASP A 306 33.84 -26.68 -26.09
N LEU A 307 33.03 -26.09 -26.99
CA LEU A 307 32.95 -24.65 -27.12
C LEU A 307 32.31 -24.03 -25.90
N MET A 308 31.19 -24.59 -25.41
CA MET A 308 30.46 -24.07 -24.27
C MET A 308 31.26 -24.22 -22.96
N GLU A 309 32.01 -25.31 -22.77
CA GLU A 309 32.93 -25.50 -21.65
C GLU A 309 34.03 -24.44 -21.63
N ARG A 310 34.62 -24.14 -22.80
CA ARG A 310 35.60 -23.04 -22.90
C ARG A 310 35.03 -21.68 -22.53
N ILE A 311 33.78 -21.43 -22.85
CA ILE A 311 33.07 -20.19 -22.47
C ILE A 311 32.75 -20.22 -20.98
N LEU A 312 32.30 -21.35 -20.47
CA LEU A 312 31.92 -21.50 -19.03
C LEU A 312 33.13 -21.27 -18.11
N LYS A 313 34.34 -21.65 -18.53
CA LYS A 313 35.60 -21.48 -17.75
C LYS A 313 35.53 -22.10 -16.34
N MET A 314 34.79 -23.17 -16.17
CA MET A 314 34.70 -23.96 -14.96
C MET A 314 34.99 -25.44 -15.31
N GLN A 315 35.84 -26.10 -14.53
CA GLN A 315 36.32 -27.43 -14.79
C GLN A 315 36.12 -28.34 -13.58
N LYS A 316 36.24 -29.65 -13.84
CA LYS A 316 36.28 -30.66 -12.78
C LYS A 316 37.36 -30.35 -11.75
N GLY A 317 37.01 -30.37 -10.47
CA GLY A 317 37.86 -30.03 -9.33
C GLY A 317 37.83 -28.55 -8.91
N ASP A 318 37.25 -27.68 -9.71
CA ASP A 318 37.08 -26.29 -9.32
C ASP A 318 36.07 -26.16 -8.15
N VAL A 319 36.23 -25.11 -7.38
CA VAL A 319 35.24 -24.74 -6.37
C VAL A 319 33.92 -24.44 -7.06
N TYR A 320 32.82 -24.95 -6.53
CA TYR A 320 31.49 -24.67 -7.04
C TYR A 320 31.09 -23.20 -6.74
N ASP A 321 31.59 -22.31 -7.58
CA ASP A 321 31.31 -20.88 -7.52
C ASP A 321 30.00 -20.55 -8.27
N MET A 322 28.88 -20.45 -7.54
CA MET A 322 27.58 -20.15 -8.14
C MET A 322 27.52 -18.77 -8.80
N ASN A 323 28.33 -17.81 -8.33
CA ASN A 323 28.37 -16.48 -8.95
C ASN A 323 29.10 -16.52 -10.29
N LEU A 324 30.23 -17.23 -10.35
CA LEU A 324 30.95 -17.43 -11.60
C LEU A 324 30.08 -18.20 -12.60
N LEU A 325 29.41 -19.25 -12.15
CA LEU A 325 28.48 -20.04 -12.98
C LEU A 325 27.42 -19.15 -13.62
N ASN A 326 26.70 -18.32 -12.83
CA ASN A 326 25.65 -17.42 -13.33
C ASN A 326 26.24 -16.40 -14.34
N LYS A 327 27.36 -15.78 -14.00
CA LYS A 327 28.03 -14.83 -14.89
C LYS A 327 28.39 -15.45 -16.24
N ARG A 328 29.01 -16.63 -16.23
CA ARG A 328 29.46 -17.28 -17.44
C ARG A 328 28.31 -17.90 -18.25
N LEU A 329 27.19 -18.22 -17.61
CA LEU A 329 26.00 -18.67 -18.30
C LEU A 329 25.16 -17.54 -18.90
N ARG A 330 25.06 -16.37 -18.21
CA ARG A 330 24.01 -15.37 -18.55
C ARG A 330 24.44 -13.90 -18.51
N ASP A 331 25.29 -13.50 -17.54
CA ASP A 331 25.41 -12.07 -17.20
C ASP A 331 26.51 -11.34 -17.98
N GLU A 332 27.54 -12.05 -18.43
CA GLU A 332 28.65 -11.45 -19.17
C GLU A 332 28.37 -11.42 -20.69
N ASP A 333 28.95 -10.45 -21.41
CA ASP A 333 28.71 -10.26 -22.83
C ASP A 333 29.11 -11.52 -23.66
N ASP A 334 30.15 -12.26 -23.21
CA ASP A 334 30.63 -13.51 -23.80
C ASP A 334 30.03 -14.76 -23.11
N ALA A 335 28.90 -14.61 -22.38
CA ALA A 335 28.23 -15.73 -21.73
C ALA A 335 27.62 -16.73 -22.73
N VAL A 336 27.41 -17.97 -22.28
CA VAL A 336 26.84 -19.03 -23.12
C VAL A 336 25.48 -18.65 -23.70
N ALA A 337 24.61 -18.06 -22.90
CA ALA A 337 23.29 -17.61 -23.39
C ALA A 337 23.40 -16.55 -24.50
N ASN A 338 24.37 -15.64 -24.41
CA ASN A 338 24.59 -14.63 -25.42
C ASN A 338 25.18 -15.18 -26.74
N LEU A 339 25.90 -16.30 -26.69
CA LEU A 339 26.30 -17.01 -27.90
C LEU A 339 25.08 -17.44 -28.74
N TYR A 340 24.03 -17.93 -28.09
CA TYR A 340 22.78 -18.29 -28.76
C TYR A 340 22.00 -17.06 -29.18
N TYR A 341 21.78 -16.09 -28.29
CA TYR A 341 20.99 -14.88 -28.54
C TYR A 341 21.52 -14.06 -29.73
N ASN A 342 22.84 -13.83 -29.76
CA ASN A 342 23.49 -13.05 -30.83
C ASN A 342 23.48 -13.74 -32.21
N ASN A 343 23.19 -15.03 -32.25
CA ASN A 343 23.05 -15.82 -33.50
C ASN A 343 21.58 -16.13 -33.84
N GLY A 344 20.62 -15.38 -33.26
CA GLY A 344 19.21 -15.42 -33.62
C GLY A 344 18.37 -16.42 -32.83
N TYR A 345 18.93 -17.14 -31.87
CA TYR A 345 18.18 -18.06 -31.00
C TYR A 345 17.61 -17.34 -29.76
N VAL A 346 16.71 -16.37 -30.00
CA VAL A 346 16.19 -15.45 -28.95
C VAL A 346 15.34 -16.13 -27.87
N PHE A 347 14.84 -17.35 -28.12
CA PHE A 347 14.07 -18.15 -27.17
C PHE A 347 14.90 -19.27 -26.51
N SER A 348 16.20 -19.32 -26.75
CA SER A 348 17.06 -20.30 -26.09
C SER A 348 17.26 -19.94 -24.62
N SER A 349 17.35 -20.95 -23.78
CA SER A 349 17.75 -20.82 -22.38
C SER A 349 18.76 -21.90 -22.02
N VAL A 350 19.68 -21.54 -21.13
CA VAL A 350 20.66 -22.51 -20.59
C VAL A 350 20.50 -22.50 -19.07
N ASN A 351 20.06 -23.64 -18.52
CA ASN A 351 19.78 -23.78 -17.11
C ASN A 351 20.69 -24.84 -16.48
N PRO A 352 21.46 -24.48 -15.44
CA PRO A 352 22.24 -25.43 -14.68
C PRO A 352 21.34 -26.28 -13.78
N VAL A 353 21.47 -27.57 -13.80
CA VAL A 353 20.76 -28.53 -12.96
C VAL A 353 21.77 -29.37 -12.20
N GLU A 354 21.69 -29.36 -10.88
CA GLU A 354 22.49 -30.24 -10.04
C GLU A 354 21.86 -31.63 -10.05
N ILE A 355 22.48 -32.55 -10.81
CA ILE A 355 21.92 -33.90 -11.00
C ILE A 355 22.35 -34.88 -9.92
N ASN A 356 23.48 -34.64 -9.26
CA ASN A 356 23.97 -35.48 -8.20
C ASN A 356 24.84 -34.65 -7.23
N ILE A 357 24.69 -34.91 -5.94
CA ILE A 357 25.52 -34.36 -4.87
C ILE A 357 26.03 -35.52 -4.03
N ASP A 358 27.32 -35.72 -4.01
CA ASP A 358 27.97 -36.76 -3.24
C ASP A 358 29.06 -36.15 -2.38
N ASN A 359 28.89 -36.23 -1.06
CA ASN A 359 29.74 -35.61 -0.03
C ASN A 359 29.95 -34.11 -0.22
N ASP A 360 31.02 -33.69 -0.90
CA ASP A 360 31.42 -32.31 -1.21
C ASP A 360 31.50 -32.04 -2.71
N SER A 361 30.98 -32.95 -3.52
CA SER A 361 31.15 -32.96 -4.97
C SER A 361 29.79 -32.85 -5.68
N ILE A 362 29.70 -32.01 -6.68
CA ILE A 362 28.48 -31.73 -7.46
C ILE A 362 28.67 -32.08 -8.92
N ASP A 363 27.72 -32.80 -9.51
CA ASP A 363 27.57 -32.97 -10.94
C ASP A 363 26.56 -32.00 -11.49
N LEU A 364 26.96 -31.19 -12.47
CA LEU A 364 26.11 -30.24 -13.15
C LEU A 364 25.72 -30.73 -14.53
N GLU A 365 24.47 -30.57 -14.87
CA GLU A 365 23.94 -30.75 -16.21
C GLU A 365 23.34 -29.43 -16.73
N MET A 366 23.89 -28.92 -17.82
CA MET A 366 23.39 -27.74 -18.51
C MET A 366 22.31 -28.14 -19.52
N ARG A 367 21.07 -27.62 -19.34
CA ARG A 367 19.91 -27.93 -20.18
C ARG A 367 19.42 -26.73 -20.94
#